data_90456f2621afe2bd86c9e3846f09f8b2
#
_entry.id   90456f2621afe2bd86c9e3846f09f8b2
#
_cell.length_a   1.000
_cell.length_b   1.000
_cell.length_c   1.000
_cell.angle_alpha   90.00
_cell.angle_beta   90.00
_cell.angle_gamma   90.00
#
_symmetry.space_group_name_H-M   'P 1'
#
loop_
_entity.id
_entity.type
_entity.pdbx_description
1 polymer ?
#
loop_
_entity_poly.entity_id
_entity_poly.type
_entity_poly.pdbx_seq_one_letter_code
_entity_poly.pdbx_strand_id
1 'polypeptide(L)'
;MGDFGAAERRILEFMSKGTEFVFNGKGYTVMLSGKPTCHKGEPKTDIYILAESCEDEVEIKISYKKENADFIENKMSAERAEQLFGEDWIDIIEQSTTAIQDKFYERMLIYKNGFRRTEKGSITLGWKFELLNKSGGDLSGKMLLTDEQVVDVYAGSNLSSDKKNASVCGQTIRDSGVANYILMDENVYSAQDVIDKMIPIREYVMMHPDIYFACKALNYRTFAEKWDGNRPLSVQVNWDAINNRLVPELVFDKPLIVKGDEVAERLIHYMRKLNIRTTEDIDEDNSGTDKIV
;
A
#
# COMPACT_ATOMS: atom_id res chain seq x y z
N MET A 1 -18.42 -2.33 -6.97
CA MET A 1 -17.12 -2.93 -6.61
C MET A 1 -16.84 -4.02 -7.64
N GLY A 2 -15.83 -3.85 -8.49
CA GLY A 2 -15.49 -4.89 -9.48
C GLY A 2 -14.97 -6.14 -8.77
N ASP A 3 -15.42 -7.31 -9.20
CA ASP A 3 -14.99 -8.60 -8.67
C ASP A 3 -13.56 -8.89 -9.16
N PHE A 4 -12.54 -8.53 -8.37
CA PHE A 4 -11.13 -8.81 -8.69
C PHE A 4 -10.87 -10.31 -8.82
N GLY A 5 -11.51 -11.14 -8.02
CA GLY A 5 -11.39 -12.59 -8.11
C GLY A 5 -12.03 -13.22 -9.36
N ALA A 6 -12.92 -12.52 -10.06
CA ALA A 6 -13.52 -13.05 -11.29
C ALA A 6 -12.54 -13.07 -12.47
N ALA A 7 -11.75 -11.99 -12.63
CA ALA A 7 -10.73 -11.92 -13.68
C ALA A 7 -9.62 -12.95 -13.45
N GLU A 8 -9.12 -13.09 -12.22
CA GLU A 8 -8.12 -14.10 -11.87
C GLU A 8 -8.65 -15.54 -12.14
N ARG A 9 -9.89 -15.84 -11.74
CA ARG A 9 -10.52 -17.15 -12.01
C ARG A 9 -10.63 -17.42 -13.51
N ARG A 10 -11.04 -16.41 -14.30
CA ARG A 10 -11.14 -16.55 -15.76
C ARG A 10 -9.78 -16.86 -16.41
N ILE A 11 -8.71 -16.19 -15.96
CA ILE A 11 -7.36 -16.47 -16.46
C ILE A 11 -6.93 -17.90 -16.08
N LEU A 12 -7.20 -18.34 -14.85
CA LEU A 12 -6.92 -19.72 -14.42
C LEU A 12 -7.71 -20.76 -15.21
N GLU A 13 -8.93 -20.45 -15.65
CA GLU A 13 -9.72 -21.33 -16.53
C GLU A 13 -9.03 -21.49 -17.90
N PHE A 14 -8.52 -20.42 -18.50
CA PHE A 14 -7.75 -20.49 -19.73
C PHE A 14 -6.45 -21.27 -19.57
N MET A 15 -5.80 -21.17 -18.43
CA MET A 15 -4.53 -21.84 -18.12
C MET A 15 -4.73 -23.16 -17.36
N SER A 16 -5.85 -23.85 -17.60
CA SER A 16 -6.14 -25.13 -16.94
C SER A 16 -5.16 -26.24 -17.39
N LYS A 17 -4.96 -27.26 -16.53
CA LYS A 17 -4.09 -28.41 -16.85
C LYS A 17 -4.42 -29.04 -18.18
N GLY A 18 -3.40 -29.27 -19.02
CA GLY A 18 -3.50 -29.81 -20.37
C GLY A 18 -3.72 -28.76 -21.46
N THR A 19 -3.88 -27.49 -21.11
CA THR A 19 -3.94 -26.40 -22.10
C THR A 19 -2.58 -26.22 -22.76
N GLU A 20 -2.56 -26.02 -24.06
CA GLU A 20 -1.36 -25.78 -24.85
C GLU A 20 -1.22 -24.30 -25.21
N PHE A 21 0.02 -23.80 -25.24
CA PHE A 21 0.36 -22.45 -25.68
C PHE A 21 1.78 -22.41 -26.27
N VAL A 22 2.09 -21.35 -27.00
CA VAL A 22 3.43 -21.08 -27.51
C VAL A 22 4.09 -19.99 -26.68
N PHE A 23 5.29 -20.24 -26.16
CA PHE A 23 6.07 -19.29 -25.42
C PHE A 23 7.53 -19.32 -25.91
N ASN A 24 8.08 -18.15 -26.27
CA ASN A 24 9.41 -18.00 -26.86
C ASN A 24 9.66 -18.94 -28.08
N GLY A 25 8.62 -19.14 -28.90
CA GLY A 25 8.70 -19.99 -30.09
C GLY A 25 8.63 -21.50 -29.85
N LYS A 26 8.41 -21.93 -28.59
CA LYS A 26 8.25 -23.34 -28.21
C LYS A 26 6.82 -23.60 -27.73
N GLY A 27 6.31 -24.79 -28.03
CA GLY A 27 5.01 -25.26 -27.50
C GLY A 27 5.17 -25.83 -26.09
N TYR A 28 4.29 -25.40 -25.19
CA TYR A 28 4.22 -25.87 -23.81
C TYR A 28 2.82 -26.36 -23.48
N THR A 29 2.74 -27.35 -22.59
CA THR A 29 1.48 -27.86 -22.03
C THR A 29 1.45 -27.54 -20.53
N VAL A 30 0.35 -26.98 -20.04
CA VAL A 30 0.15 -26.69 -18.62
C VAL A 30 0.07 -27.97 -17.80
N MET A 31 0.96 -28.13 -16.84
CA MET A 31 0.99 -29.26 -15.89
C MET A 31 0.26 -28.94 -14.59
N LEU A 32 0.42 -27.72 -14.09
CA LEU A 32 -0.20 -27.21 -12.88
C LEU A 32 -0.52 -25.73 -13.03
N SER A 33 -1.71 -25.32 -12.60
CA SER A 33 -2.03 -23.90 -12.44
C SER A 33 -2.90 -23.69 -11.21
N GLY A 34 -2.77 -22.52 -10.57
CA GLY A 34 -3.56 -22.18 -9.40
C GLY A 34 -3.20 -20.82 -8.81
N LYS A 35 -4.03 -20.36 -7.87
CA LYS A 35 -3.75 -19.18 -7.06
C LYS A 35 -2.84 -19.58 -5.89
N PRO A 36 -1.64 -18.96 -5.75
CA PRO A 36 -0.82 -19.18 -4.57
C PRO A 36 -1.51 -18.66 -3.31
N THR A 37 -1.44 -19.43 -2.25
CA THR A 37 -2.03 -19.10 -0.93
C THR A 37 -1.02 -19.32 0.18
N CYS A 38 -1.09 -18.52 1.25
CA CYS A 38 -0.28 -18.66 2.44
C CYS A 38 -1.12 -18.50 3.70
N HIS A 39 -0.57 -18.85 4.85
CA HIS A 39 -1.31 -18.84 6.11
C HIS A 39 -1.78 -17.43 6.50
N LYS A 40 -0.97 -16.39 6.25
CA LYS A 40 -1.29 -15.00 6.65
C LYS A 40 -0.96 -14.00 5.55
N GLY A 41 -1.98 -13.31 5.07
CA GLY A 41 -1.87 -12.30 4.01
C GLY A 41 -1.90 -12.93 2.61
N GLU A 42 -1.32 -12.25 1.63
CA GLU A 42 -1.32 -12.67 0.23
C GLU A 42 0.09 -12.61 -0.36
N PRO A 43 0.47 -13.58 -1.22
CA PRO A 43 1.66 -13.50 -2.07
C PRO A 43 1.54 -12.35 -3.09
N LYS A 44 2.60 -12.10 -3.86
CA LYS A 44 2.54 -11.17 -5.02
C LYS A 44 2.07 -11.86 -6.30
N THR A 45 2.24 -13.15 -6.40
CA THR A 45 1.72 -13.96 -7.50
C THR A 45 0.23 -14.19 -7.30
N ASP A 46 -0.58 -13.75 -8.23
CA ASP A 46 -2.02 -14.00 -8.27
C ASP A 46 -2.34 -15.28 -9.05
N ILE A 47 -1.51 -15.62 -10.05
CA ILE A 47 -1.68 -16.78 -10.92
C ILE A 47 -0.32 -17.47 -11.10
N TYR A 48 -0.23 -18.72 -10.68
CA TYR A 48 0.93 -19.59 -10.87
C TYR A 48 0.64 -20.62 -11.97
N ILE A 49 1.58 -20.81 -12.87
CA ILE A 49 1.51 -21.76 -13.96
C ILE A 49 2.86 -22.48 -14.05
N LEU A 50 2.81 -23.82 -13.99
CA LEU A 50 3.91 -24.70 -14.35
C LEU A 50 3.55 -25.37 -15.69
N ALA A 51 4.40 -25.24 -16.69
CA ALA A 51 4.20 -25.84 -17.99
C ALA A 51 5.47 -26.52 -18.50
N GLU A 52 5.30 -27.62 -19.26
CA GLU A 52 6.36 -28.41 -19.81
C GLU A 52 6.34 -28.40 -21.34
N SER A 53 7.51 -28.41 -21.94
CA SER A 53 7.75 -28.74 -23.33
C SER A 53 8.46 -30.10 -23.42
N CYS A 54 8.80 -30.56 -24.62
CA CYS A 54 9.64 -31.77 -24.78
C CYS A 54 11.10 -31.57 -24.35
N GLU A 55 11.54 -30.34 -24.07
CA GLU A 55 12.93 -30.00 -23.78
C GLU A 55 13.14 -29.41 -22.37
N ASP A 56 12.17 -28.65 -21.87
CA ASP A 56 12.31 -27.87 -20.65
C ASP A 56 10.96 -27.62 -19.94
N GLU A 57 11.07 -27.09 -18.74
CA GLU A 57 9.94 -26.69 -17.88
C GLU A 57 10.01 -25.18 -17.63
N VAL A 58 8.86 -24.53 -17.55
CA VAL A 58 8.78 -23.09 -17.26
C VAL A 58 7.79 -22.81 -16.14
N GLU A 59 8.18 -21.96 -15.19
CA GLU A 59 7.30 -21.36 -14.20
C GLU A 59 6.91 -19.94 -14.59
N ILE A 60 5.62 -19.72 -14.80
CA ILE A 60 5.04 -18.40 -15.08
C ILE A 60 4.25 -17.98 -13.84
N LYS A 61 4.68 -16.87 -13.21
CA LYS A 61 4.14 -16.35 -11.95
C LYS A 61 3.66 -14.92 -12.18
N ILE A 62 2.34 -14.77 -12.38
CA ILE A 62 1.75 -13.51 -12.82
C ILE A 62 1.20 -12.74 -11.63
N SER A 63 1.62 -11.47 -11.48
CA SER A 63 0.89 -10.47 -10.69
C SER A 63 -0.13 -9.79 -11.60
N TYR A 64 -1.41 -10.01 -11.32
CA TYR A 64 -2.50 -9.44 -12.09
C TYR A 64 -2.88 -8.06 -11.53
N LYS A 65 -2.97 -7.06 -12.40
CA LYS A 65 -3.40 -5.70 -12.06
C LYS A 65 -4.48 -5.25 -13.03
N LYS A 66 -5.49 -4.57 -12.50
CA LYS A 66 -6.46 -3.88 -13.36
C LYS A 66 -5.78 -2.68 -14.01
N GLU A 67 -6.08 -2.42 -15.27
CA GLU A 67 -5.53 -1.33 -16.07
C GLU A 67 -5.66 0.05 -15.38
N ASN A 68 -6.73 0.26 -14.64
CA ASN A 68 -7.02 1.51 -13.92
C ASN A 68 -6.66 1.47 -12.42
N ALA A 69 -5.86 0.50 -11.97
CA ALA A 69 -5.46 0.39 -10.58
C ALA A 69 -4.37 1.43 -10.25
N ASP A 70 -4.76 2.52 -9.56
CA ASP A 70 -3.81 3.55 -9.13
C ASP A 70 -2.96 3.11 -7.93
N PHE A 71 -3.46 2.17 -7.13
CA PHE A 71 -2.81 1.73 -5.90
C PHE A 71 -1.96 0.49 -6.11
N ILE A 72 -0.69 0.58 -5.74
CA ILE A 72 0.21 -0.57 -5.56
C ILE A 72 -0.07 -1.20 -4.18
N GLU A 73 -0.18 -0.34 -3.14
CA GLU A 73 -0.49 -0.75 -1.78
C GLU A 73 -1.25 0.36 -1.03
N ASN A 74 -2.45 0.06 -0.51
CA ASN A 74 -3.30 1.04 0.19
C ASN A 74 -3.38 0.83 1.72
N LYS A 75 -2.77 -0.24 2.22
CA LYS A 75 -2.80 -0.63 3.64
C LYS A 75 -1.39 -0.86 4.16
N MET A 76 -0.55 0.17 4.08
CA MET A 76 0.83 0.09 4.53
C MET A 76 0.90 -0.11 6.05
N SER A 77 1.65 -1.11 6.48
CA SER A 77 2.12 -1.33 7.85
C SER A 77 3.64 -1.45 7.85
N ALA A 78 4.29 -1.41 9.01
CA ALA A 78 5.73 -1.62 9.13
C ALA A 78 6.15 -2.96 8.49
N GLU A 79 5.49 -4.07 8.86
CA GLU A 79 5.72 -5.39 8.25
C GLU A 79 5.56 -5.36 6.72
N ARG A 80 4.55 -4.64 6.22
CA ARG A 80 4.31 -4.56 4.78
C ARG A 80 5.36 -3.71 4.07
N ALA A 81 5.80 -2.63 4.68
CA ALA A 81 6.88 -1.78 4.16
C ALA A 81 8.19 -2.57 4.04
N GLU A 82 8.56 -3.33 5.06
CA GLU A 82 9.72 -4.23 5.05
C GLU A 82 9.62 -5.27 3.92
N GLN A 83 8.43 -5.86 3.70
CA GLN A 83 8.19 -6.80 2.62
C GLN A 83 8.24 -6.19 1.22
N LEU A 84 8.11 -4.88 1.09
CA LEU A 84 8.19 -4.17 -0.19
C LEU A 84 9.59 -3.59 -0.44
N PHE A 85 10.23 -3.03 0.59
CA PHE A 85 11.45 -2.24 0.46
C PHE A 85 12.69 -2.91 1.07
N GLY A 86 12.53 -4.06 1.77
CA GLY A 86 13.62 -4.69 2.50
C GLY A 86 13.95 -3.96 3.81
N GLU A 87 15.18 -4.14 4.28
CA GLU A 87 15.64 -3.62 5.59
C GLU A 87 15.64 -2.08 5.67
N ASP A 88 15.81 -1.40 4.53
CA ASP A 88 15.90 0.07 4.46
C ASP A 88 14.53 0.78 4.48
N TRP A 89 13.44 0.05 4.71
CA TRP A 89 12.08 0.58 4.59
C TRP A 89 11.79 1.82 5.44
N ILE A 90 12.40 1.93 6.64
CA ILE A 90 12.24 3.08 7.54
C ILE A 90 12.80 4.32 6.87
N ASP A 91 14.04 4.25 6.42
CA ASP A 91 14.75 5.37 5.79
C ASP A 91 14.06 5.80 4.50
N ILE A 92 13.57 4.85 3.71
CA ILE A 92 12.85 5.11 2.45
C ILE A 92 11.56 5.90 2.71
N ILE A 93 10.76 5.51 3.71
CA ILE A 93 9.51 6.22 4.02
C ILE A 93 9.79 7.57 4.68
N GLU A 94 10.76 7.66 5.59
CA GLU A 94 11.15 8.90 6.24
C GLU A 94 11.67 9.92 5.22
N GLN A 95 12.58 9.53 4.33
CA GLN A 95 13.07 10.37 3.24
C GLN A 95 11.92 10.85 2.33
N SER A 96 10.99 9.95 2.00
CA SER A 96 9.83 10.27 1.16
C SER A 96 8.95 11.34 1.80
N THR A 97 8.61 11.20 3.09
CA THR A 97 7.76 12.16 3.79
C THR A 97 8.48 13.47 4.08
N THR A 98 9.76 13.42 4.44
CA THR A 98 10.62 14.60 4.72
C THR A 98 10.83 15.42 3.45
N ALA A 99 10.94 14.79 2.26
CA ALA A 99 11.07 15.51 0.99
C ALA A 99 9.89 16.46 0.68
N ILE A 100 8.75 16.26 1.33
CA ILE A 100 7.56 17.12 1.20
C ILE A 100 7.10 17.71 2.53
N GLN A 101 8.01 17.81 3.53
CA GLN A 101 7.66 18.22 4.90
C GLN A 101 6.94 19.59 4.95
N ASP A 102 7.34 20.54 4.11
CA ASP A 102 6.72 21.88 4.06
C ASP A 102 5.22 21.78 3.77
N LYS A 103 4.80 20.84 2.90
CA LYS A 103 3.39 20.62 2.61
C LYS A 103 2.61 20.10 3.82
N PHE A 104 3.25 19.35 4.73
CA PHE A 104 2.62 18.92 5.99
C PHE A 104 2.49 20.09 6.95
N TYR A 105 3.51 20.96 7.08
CA TYR A 105 3.45 22.15 7.91
C TYR A 105 2.43 23.19 7.44
N GLU A 106 2.02 23.16 6.16
CA GLU A 106 0.94 24.00 5.63
C GLU A 106 -0.47 23.48 5.96
N ARG A 107 -0.63 22.25 6.48
CA ARG A 107 -1.94 21.66 6.75
C ARG A 107 -2.59 22.23 8.00
N MET A 108 -3.91 22.46 7.89
CA MET A 108 -4.72 22.68 9.06
C MET A 108 -4.79 21.39 9.87
N LEU A 109 -4.73 21.51 11.19
CA LEU A 109 -4.73 20.40 12.13
C LEU A 109 -6.03 20.32 12.93
N ILE A 110 -6.72 21.45 13.11
CA ILE A 110 -7.98 21.56 13.84
C ILE A 110 -9.04 22.17 12.91
N TYR A 111 -10.14 21.48 12.76
CA TYR A 111 -11.24 21.83 11.86
C TYR A 111 -12.49 22.21 12.67
N LYS A 112 -12.61 23.48 13.09
CA LYS A 112 -13.81 24.01 13.77
C LYS A 112 -14.98 24.05 12.80
N ASN A 113 -14.72 24.30 11.51
CA ASN A 113 -15.66 24.22 10.43
C ASN A 113 -15.28 23.08 9.47
N GLY A 114 -16.19 22.68 8.58
CA GLY A 114 -15.86 21.76 7.52
C GLY A 114 -14.94 22.43 6.49
N PHE A 115 -13.90 21.73 6.05
CA PHE A 115 -12.98 22.25 5.05
C PHE A 115 -12.62 21.18 4.03
N ARG A 116 -12.90 21.43 2.75
CA ARG A 116 -12.74 20.46 1.64
C ARG A 116 -13.49 19.14 1.98
N ARG A 117 -12.75 18.04 2.17
CA ARG A 117 -13.32 16.71 2.51
C ARG A 117 -13.28 16.40 4.02
N THR A 118 -12.73 17.30 4.85
CA THR A 118 -12.64 17.11 6.29
C THR A 118 -13.88 17.68 6.97
N GLU A 119 -14.51 16.87 7.78
CA GLU A 119 -15.74 17.24 8.49
C GLU A 119 -15.44 18.23 9.62
N LYS A 120 -16.44 19.07 9.96
CA LYS A 120 -16.47 19.90 11.15
C LYS A 120 -16.21 19.04 12.41
N GLY A 121 -15.45 19.59 13.34
CA GLY A 121 -15.14 18.90 14.61
C GLY A 121 -13.98 17.91 14.53
N SER A 122 -13.19 17.94 13.45
CA SER A 122 -12.07 17.03 13.25
C SER A 122 -10.76 17.61 13.78
N ILE A 123 -9.93 16.74 14.38
CA ILE A 123 -8.54 17.04 14.77
C ILE A 123 -7.63 15.99 14.13
N THR A 124 -6.59 16.41 13.44
CA THR A 124 -5.67 15.52 12.71
C THR A 124 -4.79 14.75 13.69
N LEU A 125 -4.77 13.42 13.54
CA LEU A 125 -3.90 12.51 14.30
C LEU A 125 -2.58 12.27 13.60
N GLY A 126 -2.58 12.38 12.28
CA GLY A 126 -1.43 12.14 11.42
C GLY A 126 -1.88 11.62 10.05
N TRP A 127 -0.93 11.09 9.30
CA TRP A 127 -1.18 10.63 7.92
C TRP A 127 -0.68 9.21 7.71
N LYS A 128 -1.56 8.35 7.18
CA LYS A 128 -1.19 7.02 6.70
C LYS A 128 -0.49 7.11 5.34
N PHE A 129 0.34 6.13 5.04
CA PHE A 129 1.10 6.02 3.79
C PHE A 129 0.41 5.05 2.81
N GLU A 130 0.36 5.41 1.54
CA GLU A 130 -0.15 4.60 0.44
C GLU A 130 0.85 4.63 -0.72
N LEU A 131 1.03 3.51 -1.41
CA LEU A 131 1.83 3.43 -2.63
C LEU A 131 0.95 3.47 -3.87
N LEU A 132 1.40 4.25 -4.85
CA LEU A 132 0.72 4.49 -6.11
C LEU A 132 1.69 4.35 -7.29
N ASN A 133 1.13 4.07 -8.46
CA ASN A 133 1.86 4.09 -9.73
C ASN A 133 1.87 5.49 -10.41
N LYS A 134 1.20 6.47 -9.79
CA LYS A 134 1.17 7.87 -10.25
C LYS A 134 1.02 8.83 -9.08
N SER A 135 1.35 10.09 -9.28
CA SER A 135 1.15 11.14 -8.26
C SER A 135 -0.33 11.26 -7.86
N GLY A 136 -0.61 11.38 -6.58
CA GLY A 136 -1.97 11.33 -6.01
C GLY A 136 -2.26 12.36 -4.93
N GLY A 137 -2.63 13.57 -5.29
CA GLY A 137 -3.04 14.63 -4.38
C GLY A 137 -1.89 15.50 -3.86
N ASP A 138 -2.20 16.40 -2.91
CA ASP A 138 -1.26 17.42 -2.45
C ASP A 138 -0.10 16.83 -1.61
N LEU A 139 -0.40 15.87 -0.73
CA LEU A 139 0.60 15.16 0.07
C LEU A 139 1.06 13.88 -0.65
N SER A 140 1.62 14.07 -1.82
CA SER A 140 2.15 13.02 -2.68
C SER A 140 3.49 13.45 -3.27
N GLY A 141 4.34 12.47 -3.53
CA GLY A 141 5.65 12.66 -4.16
C GLY A 141 6.14 11.37 -4.82
N LYS A 142 7.13 11.50 -5.67
CA LYS A 142 7.89 10.39 -6.22
C LYS A 142 8.81 9.84 -5.14
N MET A 143 8.89 8.53 -5.02
CA MET A 143 9.85 7.88 -4.13
C MET A 143 11.23 7.79 -4.78
N LEU A 144 12.28 7.93 -3.98
CA LEU A 144 13.65 7.74 -4.43
C LEU A 144 14.03 6.27 -4.21
N LEU A 145 13.71 5.43 -5.20
CA LEU A 145 14.01 4.00 -5.20
C LEU A 145 15.01 3.67 -6.29
N THR A 146 15.84 2.67 -6.05
CA THR A 146 16.65 2.04 -7.09
C THR A 146 15.78 1.16 -7.99
N ASP A 147 16.23 0.86 -9.20
CA ASP A 147 15.50 -0.01 -10.12
C ASP A 147 15.24 -1.40 -9.50
N GLU A 148 16.19 -1.94 -8.74
CA GLU A 148 16.00 -3.21 -8.02
C GLU A 148 14.92 -3.10 -6.93
N GLN A 149 14.86 -2.00 -6.18
CA GLN A 149 13.79 -1.78 -5.19
C GLN A 149 12.42 -1.65 -5.88
N VAL A 150 12.35 -1.04 -7.05
CA VAL A 150 11.10 -1.00 -7.84
C VAL A 150 10.70 -2.40 -8.31
N VAL A 151 11.66 -3.21 -8.78
CA VAL A 151 11.43 -4.63 -9.12
C VAL A 151 10.91 -5.38 -7.90
N ASP A 152 11.52 -5.22 -6.73
CA ASP A 152 11.11 -5.88 -5.48
C ASP A 152 9.66 -5.55 -5.08
N VAL A 153 9.24 -4.30 -5.25
CA VAL A 153 7.86 -3.88 -4.98
C VAL A 153 6.85 -4.63 -5.86
N TYR A 154 7.17 -4.83 -7.14
CA TYR A 154 6.28 -5.53 -8.07
C TYR A 154 6.38 -7.05 -7.95
N ALA A 155 7.58 -7.60 -7.80
CA ALA A 155 7.83 -9.04 -7.72
C ALA A 155 7.51 -9.63 -6.34
N GLY A 156 7.71 -8.88 -5.27
CA GLY A 156 7.59 -9.37 -3.89
C GLY A 156 8.80 -10.16 -3.42
N SER A 157 9.99 -9.79 -3.87
CA SER A 157 11.24 -10.50 -3.54
C SER A 157 11.60 -10.44 -2.04
N ASN A 158 11.09 -9.43 -1.30
CA ASN A 158 11.32 -9.24 0.12
C ASN A 158 10.19 -9.83 1.01
N LEU A 159 9.24 -10.55 0.43
CA LEU A 159 8.18 -11.21 1.19
C LEU A 159 8.76 -12.21 2.21
N SER A 160 8.05 -12.47 3.30
CA SER A 160 8.40 -13.53 4.24
C SER A 160 8.46 -14.90 3.57
N SER A 161 9.23 -15.82 4.14
CA SER A 161 9.41 -17.18 3.58
C SER A 161 8.09 -17.91 3.33
N ASP A 162 7.11 -17.75 4.23
CA ASP A 162 5.76 -18.34 4.09
C ASP A 162 5.02 -17.80 2.85
N LYS A 163 5.16 -16.51 2.56
CA LYS A 163 4.55 -15.88 1.39
C LYS A 163 5.30 -16.19 0.10
N LYS A 164 6.64 -16.25 0.16
CA LYS A 164 7.47 -16.64 -1.00
C LYS A 164 7.18 -18.07 -1.44
N ASN A 165 7.17 -18.99 -0.47
CA ASN A 165 6.94 -20.42 -0.71
C ASN A 165 5.46 -20.77 -0.49
N ALA A 166 4.59 -20.11 -1.24
CA ALA A 166 3.16 -20.26 -1.09
C ALA A 166 2.67 -21.65 -1.56
N SER A 167 1.47 -22.02 -1.13
CA SER A 167 0.84 -23.26 -1.55
C SER A 167 0.03 -23.05 -2.82
N VAL A 168 0.27 -23.88 -3.83
CA VAL A 168 -0.49 -23.94 -5.08
C VAL A 168 -1.18 -25.32 -5.14
N CYS A 169 -2.50 -25.35 -5.22
CA CYS A 169 -3.28 -26.61 -5.23
C CYS A 169 -2.91 -27.58 -4.09
N GLY A 170 -2.59 -27.04 -2.89
CA GLY A 170 -2.22 -27.84 -1.71
C GLY A 170 -0.76 -28.28 -1.65
N GLN A 171 0.07 -27.89 -2.60
CA GLN A 171 1.52 -28.16 -2.63
C GLN A 171 2.31 -26.88 -2.37
N THR A 172 3.19 -26.88 -1.36
CA THR A 172 4.13 -25.79 -1.15
C THR A 172 5.19 -25.79 -2.23
N ILE A 173 5.26 -24.71 -3.01
CA ILE A 173 6.19 -24.56 -4.12
C ILE A 173 7.14 -23.40 -3.81
N ARG A 174 8.44 -23.66 -3.94
CA ARG A 174 9.47 -22.65 -3.71
C ARG A 174 9.26 -21.46 -4.64
N ASP A 175 9.34 -20.25 -4.07
CA ASP A 175 9.21 -18.96 -4.75
C ASP A 175 7.94 -18.79 -5.62
N SER A 176 6.93 -19.64 -5.39
CA SER A 176 5.63 -19.53 -6.11
C SER A 176 4.90 -18.22 -5.84
N GLY A 177 5.18 -17.59 -4.70
CA GLY A 177 4.58 -16.32 -4.29
C GLY A 177 5.30 -15.09 -4.82
N VAL A 178 6.47 -15.26 -5.47
CA VAL A 178 7.28 -14.18 -6.06
C VAL A 178 6.97 -14.10 -7.54
N ALA A 179 6.36 -12.99 -7.99
CA ALA A 179 5.96 -12.83 -9.39
C ALA A 179 7.18 -12.58 -10.31
N ASN A 180 7.14 -13.12 -11.52
CA ASN A 180 8.11 -12.84 -12.57
C ASN A 180 7.49 -12.12 -13.78
N TYR A 181 6.15 -12.09 -13.86
CA TYR A 181 5.39 -11.37 -14.89
C TYR A 181 4.31 -10.49 -14.25
N ILE A 182 3.93 -9.43 -14.96
CA ILE A 182 2.76 -8.61 -14.68
C ILE A 182 1.79 -8.71 -15.85
N LEU A 183 0.49 -8.78 -15.57
CA LEU A 183 -0.58 -8.75 -16.56
C LEU A 183 -1.57 -7.64 -16.18
N MET A 184 -1.75 -6.66 -17.06
CA MET A 184 -2.56 -5.46 -16.82
C MET A 184 -3.79 -5.35 -17.73
N ASP A 185 -4.11 -6.38 -18.51
CA ASP A 185 -5.21 -6.35 -19.47
C ASP A 185 -6.38 -7.23 -18.99
N GLU A 186 -7.59 -6.63 -18.94
CA GLU A 186 -8.83 -7.34 -18.64
C GLU A 186 -9.39 -8.09 -19.87
N ASN A 187 -8.91 -7.78 -21.09
CA ASN A 187 -9.40 -8.33 -22.36
C ASN A 187 -8.58 -9.56 -22.78
N VAL A 188 -8.58 -10.58 -21.93
CA VAL A 188 -7.93 -11.87 -22.18
C VAL A 188 -9.00 -12.89 -22.52
N TYR A 189 -8.83 -13.62 -23.63
CA TYR A 189 -9.84 -14.52 -24.19
C TYR A 189 -9.32 -15.96 -24.41
N SER A 190 -8.03 -16.19 -24.28
CA SER A 190 -7.38 -17.49 -24.47
C SER A 190 -6.10 -17.62 -23.65
N ALA A 191 -5.55 -18.83 -23.54
CA ALA A 191 -4.25 -19.07 -22.94
C ALA A 191 -3.14 -18.30 -23.67
N GLN A 192 -3.18 -18.28 -25.01
CA GLN A 192 -2.20 -17.55 -25.81
C GLN A 192 -2.26 -16.05 -25.54
N ASP A 193 -3.46 -15.48 -25.38
CA ASP A 193 -3.58 -14.05 -25.01
C ASP A 193 -2.95 -13.74 -23.65
N VAL A 194 -3.03 -14.66 -22.67
CA VAL A 194 -2.34 -14.49 -21.37
C VAL A 194 -0.84 -14.38 -21.59
N ILE A 195 -0.28 -15.30 -22.39
CA ILE A 195 1.15 -15.39 -22.67
C ILE A 195 1.64 -14.18 -23.47
N ASP A 196 0.88 -13.76 -24.48
CA ASP A 196 1.27 -12.67 -25.38
C ASP A 196 1.18 -11.30 -24.70
N LYS A 197 0.33 -11.16 -23.68
CA LYS A 197 0.08 -9.88 -22.98
C LYS A 197 0.80 -9.74 -21.65
N MET A 198 1.32 -10.83 -21.08
CA MET A 198 2.12 -10.75 -19.88
C MET A 198 3.47 -10.11 -20.18
N ILE A 199 3.94 -9.24 -19.29
CA ILE A 199 5.18 -8.50 -19.42
C ILE A 199 6.14 -8.96 -18.32
N PRO A 200 7.40 -9.33 -18.58
CA PRO A 200 8.40 -9.59 -17.57
C PRO A 200 8.51 -8.36 -16.62
N ILE A 201 8.54 -8.59 -15.30
CA ILE A 201 8.53 -7.47 -14.33
C ILE A 201 9.71 -6.51 -14.57
N ARG A 202 10.89 -7.00 -14.92
CA ARG A 202 12.04 -6.12 -15.22
C ARG A 202 11.80 -5.22 -16.43
N GLU A 203 11.17 -5.73 -17.48
CA GLU A 203 10.79 -4.93 -18.65
C GLU A 203 9.69 -3.92 -18.29
N TYR A 204 8.71 -4.33 -17.50
CA TYR A 204 7.67 -3.43 -17.00
C TYR A 204 8.26 -2.27 -16.19
N VAL A 205 9.20 -2.54 -15.29
CA VAL A 205 9.90 -1.53 -14.48
C VAL A 205 10.72 -0.57 -15.35
N MET A 206 11.40 -1.05 -16.40
CA MET A 206 12.10 -0.16 -17.35
C MET A 206 11.15 0.83 -18.04
N MET A 207 9.92 0.41 -18.31
CA MET A 207 8.90 1.29 -18.89
C MET A 207 8.19 2.17 -17.85
N HIS A 208 8.13 1.72 -16.60
CA HIS A 208 7.41 2.36 -15.48
C HIS A 208 8.30 2.41 -14.22
N PRO A 209 9.41 3.17 -14.25
CA PRO A 209 10.40 3.16 -13.17
C PRO A 209 9.92 3.91 -11.91
N ASP A 210 8.85 4.68 -12.03
CA ASP A 210 8.42 5.60 -11.00
C ASP A 210 7.37 4.99 -10.09
N ILE A 211 7.66 4.95 -8.79
CA ILE A 211 6.69 4.71 -7.74
C ILE A 211 6.45 6.00 -6.98
N TYR A 212 5.19 6.26 -6.66
CA TYR A 212 4.74 7.41 -5.91
C TYR A 212 4.17 6.98 -4.57
N PHE A 213 4.18 7.90 -3.62
CA PHE A 213 3.43 7.77 -2.40
C PHE A 213 2.37 8.85 -2.29
N ALA A 214 1.36 8.59 -1.47
CA ALA A 214 0.42 9.60 -1.00
C ALA A 214 0.16 9.41 0.49
N CYS A 215 0.03 10.53 1.19
CA CYS A 215 -0.30 10.55 2.60
C CYS A 215 -1.73 11.04 2.81
N LYS A 216 -2.56 10.23 3.50
CA LYS A 216 -3.96 10.55 3.79
C LYS A 216 -4.18 10.75 5.28
N ALA A 217 -4.77 11.88 5.66
CA ALA A 217 -5.05 12.20 7.04
C ALA A 217 -5.97 11.17 7.70
N LEU A 218 -5.67 10.87 8.97
CA LEU A 218 -6.56 10.26 9.93
C LEU A 218 -6.93 11.29 10.99
N ASN A 219 -8.22 11.40 11.31
CA ASN A 219 -8.71 12.43 12.20
C ASN A 219 -9.46 11.80 13.39
N TYR A 220 -9.41 12.48 14.53
CA TYR A 220 -10.37 12.33 15.61
C TYR A 220 -11.53 13.29 15.38
N ARG A 221 -12.76 12.77 15.43
CA ARG A 221 -14.03 13.52 15.25
C ARG A 221 -14.65 13.77 16.60
N THR A 222 -14.46 14.97 17.12
CA THR A 222 -14.82 15.31 18.49
C THR A 222 -16.31 15.20 18.78
N PHE A 223 -17.20 15.56 17.84
CA PHE A 223 -18.66 15.44 18.01
C PHE A 223 -19.15 13.99 17.98
N ALA A 224 -18.44 13.10 17.34
CA ALA A 224 -18.79 11.67 17.23
C ALA A 224 -18.00 10.80 18.21
N GLU A 225 -17.05 11.38 18.94
CA GLU A 225 -16.14 10.71 19.88
C GLU A 225 -15.46 9.47 19.27
N LYS A 226 -15.07 9.57 17.98
CA LYS A 226 -14.44 8.48 17.23
C LYS A 226 -13.33 8.98 16.31
N TRP A 227 -12.44 8.09 15.92
CA TRP A 227 -11.39 8.36 14.93
C TRP A 227 -11.55 7.51 13.67
N ASP A 228 -10.85 7.93 12.61
CA ASP A 228 -10.97 7.36 11.25
C ASP A 228 -10.33 5.96 11.07
N GLY A 229 -10.17 5.23 12.16
CA GLY A 229 -9.62 3.88 12.18
C GLY A 229 -8.19 3.81 12.70
N ASN A 230 -7.75 2.56 12.91
CA ASN A 230 -6.47 2.25 13.53
C ASN A 230 -5.44 1.86 12.47
N ARG A 231 -4.91 2.86 11.74
CA ARG A 231 -3.85 2.67 10.75
C ARG A 231 -2.51 3.20 11.27
N PRO A 232 -1.39 2.53 10.93
CA PRO A 232 -0.07 3.09 11.15
C PRO A 232 0.11 4.42 10.42
N LEU A 233 0.80 5.35 11.08
CA LEU A 233 1.04 6.70 10.59
C LEU A 233 2.48 6.83 10.08
N SER A 234 2.65 7.36 8.87
CA SER A 234 3.98 7.71 8.34
C SER A 234 4.47 9.06 8.86
N VAL A 235 3.54 9.97 9.12
CA VAL A 235 3.77 11.22 9.85
C VAL A 235 2.70 11.32 10.91
N GLN A 236 3.09 11.45 12.17
CA GLN A 236 2.17 11.58 13.29
C GLN A 236 2.12 13.02 13.81
N VAL A 237 1.01 13.40 14.44
CA VAL A 237 0.89 14.64 15.21
C VAL A 237 1.04 14.29 16.68
N ASN A 238 2.16 14.67 17.29
CA ASN A 238 2.37 14.52 18.71
C ASN A 238 1.67 15.67 19.44
N TRP A 239 0.46 15.39 19.94
CA TRP A 239 -0.32 16.35 20.73
C TRP A 239 0.15 16.36 22.17
N ASP A 240 0.32 17.57 22.78
CA ASP A 240 0.69 17.77 24.19
C ASP A 240 -0.07 18.96 24.78
N ALA A 241 -0.07 19.07 26.11
CA ALA A 241 -0.59 20.23 26.84
C ALA A 241 0.55 21.01 27.50
N ILE A 242 1.01 22.05 26.83
CA ILE A 242 2.10 22.90 27.27
C ILE A 242 1.55 24.29 27.65
N ASN A 243 1.86 24.75 28.87
CA ASN A 243 1.39 26.04 29.37
C ASN A 243 -0.14 26.26 29.22
N ASN A 244 -0.92 25.24 29.54
CA ASN A 244 -2.38 25.20 29.38
C ASN A 244 -2.87 25.36 27.94
N ARG A 245 -2.06 25.04 26.95
CA ARG A 245 -2.43 25.09 25.53
C ARG A 245 -2.23 23.71 24.88
N LEU A 246 -3.11 23.35 23.97
CA LEU A 246 -3.01 22.16 23.14
C LEU A 246 -2.00 22.42 21.99
N VAL A 247 -0.85 21.78 22.05
CA VAL A 247 0.29 22.05 21.14
C VAL A 247 0.53 20.82 20.27
N PRO A 248 0.55 20.96 18.93
CA PRO A 248 0.93 19.88 18.02
C PRO A 248 2.42 19.98 17.65
N GLU A 249 3.03 18.81 17.48
CA GLU A 249 4.34 18.64 16.87
C GLU A 249 4.24 17.62 15.76
N LEU A 250 4.73 17.90 14.56
CA LEU A 250 4.80 16.94 13.47
C LEU A 250 6.05 16.07 13.62
N VAL A 251 5.85 14.77 13.65
CA VAL A 251 6.92 13.79 13.86
C VAL A 251 7.03 12.92 12.62
N PHE A 252 8.21 12.93 11.99
CA PHE A 252 8.52 12.23 10.75
C PHE A 252 9.37 10.97 10.97
N ASP A 253 10.10 10.91 12.07
CA ASP A 253 10.91 9.76 12.43
C ASP A 253 10.04 8.55 12.84
N LYS A 254 10.59 7.35 12.73
CA LYS A 254 9.92 6.09 13.06
C LYS A 254 8.55 5.92 12.38
N PRO A 255 8.47 6.09 11.04
CA PRO A 255 7.23 5.94 10.30
C PRO A 255 6.62 4.56 10.53
N LEU A 256 5.28 4.49 10.52
CA LEU A 256 4.46 3.28 10.63
C LEU A 256 4.56 2.51 11.97
N ILE A 257 5.26 3.04 12.97
CA ILE A 257 5.34 2.42 14.31
C ILE A 257 4.12 2.79 15.14
N VAL A 258 3.78 4.08 15.19
CA VAL A 258 2.62 4.60 15.95
C VAL A 258 1.35 4.52 15.11
N LYS A 259 0.25 4.14 15.75
CA LYS A 259 -1.06 4.02 15.10
C LYS A 259 -2.00 5.15 15.49
N GLY A 260 -3.06 5.31 14.70
CA GLY A 260 -4.04 6.37 14.90
C GLY A 260 -4.77 6.33 16.24
N ASP A 261 -5.04 5.13 16.82
CA ASP A 261 -5.65 4.99 18.15
C ASP A 261 -4.72 5.51 19.26
N GLU A 262 -3.45 5.19 19.23
CA GLU A 262 -2.47 5.66 20.22
C GLU A 262 -2.39 7.19 20.25
N VAL A 263 -2.38 7.83 19.09
CA VAL A 263 -2.41 9.30 18.99
C VAL A 263 -3.75 9.86 19.44
N ALA A 264 -4.86 9.20 19.09
CA ALA A 264 -6.20 9.64 19.51
C ALA A 264 -6.36 9.58 21.03
N GLU A 265 -5.91 8.51 21.68
CA GLU A 265 -5.97 8.37 23.15
C GLU A 265 -5.14 9.46 23.84
N ARG A 266 -3.94 9.76 23.33
CA ARG A 266 -3.08 10.85 23.81
C ARG A 266 -3.74 12.20 23.64
N LEU A 267 -4.28 12.50 22.46
CA LEU A 267 -5.01 13.74 22.19
C LEU A 267 -6.20 13.91 23.14
N ILE A 268 -7.03 12.89 23.30
CA ILE A 268 -8.21 12.91 24.19
C ILE A 268 -7.79 13.13 25.65
N HIS A 269 -6.69 12.52 26.08
CA HIS A 269 -6.13 12.75 27.42
C HIS A 269 -5.82 14.23 27.66
N TYR A 270 -5.10 14.87 26.74
CA TYR A 270 -4.74 16.29 26.88
C TYR A 270 -5.92 17.24 26.69
N MET A 271 -6.84 16.94 25.79
CA MET A 271 -8.10 17.69 25.66
C MET A 271 -8.87 17.71 27.00
N ARG A 272 -9.02 16.54 27.65
CA ARG A 272 -9.69 16.44 28.97
C ARG A 272 -8.94 17.26 30.04
N LYS A 273 -7.62 17.22 30.07
CA LYS A 273 -6.79 18.00 30.99
C LYS A 273 -6.98 19.51 30.82
N LEU A 274 -7.26 19.96 29.60
CA LEU A 274 -7.52 21.35 29.24
C LEU A 274 -9.00 21.73 29.27
N ASN A 275 -9.91 20.84 29.71
CA ASN A 275 -11.36 21.00 29.67
C ASN A 275 -11.92 21.25 28.26
N ILE A 276 -11.26 20.74 27.21
CA ILE A 276 -11.71 20.77 25.82
C ILE A 276 -12.53 19.48 25.56
N ARG A 277 -13.78 19.62 25.16
CA ARG A 277 -14.64 18.48 24.78
C ARG A 277 -14.75 18.34 23.27
N THR A 278 -14.92 19.47 22.60
CA THR A 278 -15.04 19.52 21.13
C THR A 278 -14.13 20.60 20.57
N THR A 279 -14.00 20.65 19.25
CA THR A 279 -13.24 21.73 18.58
C THR A 279 -13.84 23.12 18.84
N GLU A 280 -15.10 23.24 19.27
CA GLU A 280 -15.71 24.52 19.60
C GLU A 280 -15.14 25.15 20.88
N ASP A 281 -14.65 24.31 21.80
CA ASP A 281 -14.04 24.74 23.04
C ASP A 281 -12.59 25.25 22.87
N ILE A 282 -12.02 25.09 21.65
CA ILE A 282 -10.66 25.54 21.34
C ILE A 282 -10.67 27.02 20.93
N ASP A 283 -9.88 27.85 21.60
CA ASP A 283 -9.76 29.27 21.37
C ASP A 283 -8.28 29.72 21.40
N GLU A 284 -8.04 31.04 21.39
CA GLU A 284 -6.70 31.63 21.43
C GLU A 284 -5.98 31.39 22.75
N ASP A 285 -6.71 31.18 23.85
CA ASP A 285 -6.14 30.99 25.18
C ASP A 285 -5.62 29.55 25.38
N ASN A 286 -6.33 28.56 24.81
CA ASN A 286 -6.03 27.14 25.00
C ASN A 286 -5.43 26.45 23.74
N SER A 287 -5.31 27.15 22.62
CA SER A 287 -4.62 26.64 21.43
C SER A 287 -3.15 27.07 21.39
N GLY A 288 -2.27 26.12 21.15
CA GLY A 288 -0.84 26.33 20.88
C GLY A 288 -0.49 26.31 19.39
N THR A 289 -1.48 26.41 18.50
CA THR A 289 -1.27 26.42 17.06
C THR A 289 -2.24 27.37 16.35
N ASP A 290 -1.79 27.95 15.23
CA ASP A 290 -2.58 28.75 14.30
C ASP A 290 -3.21 27.88 13.17
N LYS A 291 -2.96 26.56 13.14
CA LYS A 291 -3.45 25.62 12.13
C LYS A 291 -4.91 25.22 12.38
N ILE A 292 -5.78 26.23 12.51
CA ILE A 292 -7.20 26.09 12.79
C ILE A 292 -8.03 26.68 11.63
N VAL A 293 -9.11 26.03 11.21
CA VAL A 293 -10.04 26.49 10.19
C VAL A 293 -11.50 26.29 10.59
#